data_0dc93045ebaaa8488ed5aac5bc81391b
#
_entry.id   0dc93045ebaaa8488ed5aac5bc81391b
#
_cell.length_a   1.000
_cell.length_b   1.000
_cell.length_c   1.000
_cell.angle_alpha   90.00
_cell.angle_beta   90.00
_cell.angle_gamma   90.00
#
_symmetry.space_group_name_H-M   'P 1'
#
loop_
_entity.id
_entity.type
_entity.pdbx_description
1 polymer ?
#
loop_
_entity_poly.entity_id
_entity_poly.type
_entity_poly.pdbx_seq_one_letter_code
_entity_poly.pdbx_strand_id
1 'polypeptide(L)'
;MQLAYGTVQRVRSLDHAIESLGRRPVRKLDPPVRAALRLGAYQLAFMDSVPAHAAANESVELVRAAGLERAVAFTNAVMRRLGEGIGPLLEGLSESTPQEAALKNSYPDWVAETWWREWGEEDTLALMRAQNEPPERVLREPAGELVAPWPQSRGSQLAGSAVGAEEGERVLDLCAAPGGKSTQLVSFGADVVAVEKHPGRARELEENAARLGARLTVVNADALELPAELGGFDRVLVDAPCSGLGVLNSRPDLRWRARPLPELQLDLMRAAIERARPGGSITYSVCTIHQAENEDVIDALALPVDDLGAEFPEFRHAKRPEFLLTLPHVHGTSGFFVARLRRP
;
A
#
# COMPACT_ATOMS: atom_id res chain seq x y z
N MET A 1 -14.24 1.82 11.63
CA MET A 1 -13.13 1.62 10.66
C MET A 1 -12.50 0.23 10.80
N GLN A 2 -12.10 -0.23 12.00
CA GLN A 2 -11.50 -1.57 12.23
C GLN A 2 -12.30 -2.72 11.65
N LEU A 3 -13.62 -2.79 11.87
CA LEU A 3 -14.48 -3.87 11.38
C LEU A 3 -14.47 -3.98 9.85
N ALA A 4 -14.64 -2.86 9.13
CA ALA A 4 -14.67 -2.88 7.66
C ALA A 4 -13.29 -3.23 7.06
N TYR A 5 -12.23 -2.58 7.54
CA TYR A 5 -10.87 -2.83 7.06
C TYR A 5 -10.40 -4.26 7.37
N GLY A 6 -10.60 -4.72 8.61
CA GLY A 6 -10.23 -6.07 9.01
C GLY A 6 -11.03 -7.14 8.26
N THR A 7 -12.32 -6.92 8.03
CA THR A 7 -13.12 -7.85 7.23
C THR A 7 -12.60 -7.97 5.80
N VAL A 8 -12.25 -6.84 5.13
CA VAL A 8 -11.65 -6.85 3.79
C VAL A 8 -10.29 -7.54 3.81
N GLN A 9 -9.48 -7.28 4.82
CA GLN A 9 -8.17 -7.88 5.01
C GLN A 9 -8.24 -9.42 5.12
N ARG A 10 -9.26 -9.93 5.80
CA ARG A 10 -9.42 -11.36 6.15
C ARG A 10 -10.40 -12.12 5.25
N VAL A 11 -10.84 -11.54 4.12
CA VAL A 11 -11.89 -12.12 3.25
C VAL A 11 -11.67 -13.61 2.96
N ARG A 12 -10.47 -14.04 2.60
CA ARG A 12 -10.22 -15.42 2.17
C ARG A 12 -10.39 -16.44 3.32
N SER A 13 -9.78 -16.17 4.48
CA SER A 13 -9.93 -17.05 5.64
C SER A 13 -11.35 -17.02 6.20
N LEU A 14 -12.03 -15.85 6.16
CA LEU A 14 -13.43 -15.75 6.55
C LEU A 14 -14.35 -16.53 5.61
N ASP A 15 -14.14 -16.42 4.30
CA ASP A 15 -14.92 -17.19 3.32
C ASP A 15 -14.72 -18.69 3.50
N HIS A 16 -13.47 -19.13 3.74
CA HIS A 16 -13.18 -20.53 4.05
C HIS A 16 -13.94 -21.01 5.29
N ALA A 17 -13.96 -20.22 6.37
CA ALA A 17 -14.70 -20.57 7.59
C ALA A 17 -16.21 -20.61 7.37
N ILE A 18 -16.77 -19.62 6.63
CA ILE A 18 -18.18 -19.56 6.29
C ILE A 18 -18.60 -20.76 5.43
N GLU A 19 -17.79 -21.14 4.44
CA GLU A 19 -18.07 -22.30 3.58
C GLU A 19 -18.00 -23.62 4.35
N SER A 20 -16.94 -23.79 5.14
CA SER A 20 -16.70 -25.02 5.92
C SER A 20 -17.80 -25.27 6.95
N LEU A 21 -18.11 -24.26 7.77
CA LEU A 21 -19.12 -24.38 8.85
C LEU A 21 -20.54 -24.13 8.35
N GLY A 22 -20.71 -23.30 7.31
CA GLY A 22 -22.00 -23.00 6.68
C GLY A 22 -22.47 -24.07 5.69
N ARG A 23 -21.55 -24.94 5.23
CA ARG A 23 -21.81 -25.99 4.21
C ARG A 23 -22.45 -25.46 2.93
N ARG A 24 -22.10 -24.23 2.56
CA ARG A 24 -22.59 -23.59 1.32
C ARG A 24 -21.52 -22.66 0.76
N PRO A 25 -21.20 -22.74 -0.55
CA PRO A 25 -20.23 -21.84 -1.17
C PRO A 25 -20.63 -20.37 -1.05
N VAL A 26 -19.74 -19.52 -0.56
CA VAL A 26 -19.97 -18.08 -0.34
C VAL A 26 -20.36 -17.37 -1.64
N ARG A 27 -19.82 -17.80 -2.78
CA ARG A 27 -20.16 -17.25 -4.12
C ARG A 27 -21.64 -17.43 -4.51
N LYS A 28 -22.36 -18.39 -3.87
CA LYS A 28 -23.79 -18.66 -4.10
C LYS A 28 -24.70 -17.88 -3.12
N LEU A 29 -24.15 -17.10 -2.22
CA LEU A 29 -24.91 -16.27 -1.29
C LEU A 29 -25.24 -14.91 -1.91
N ASP A 30 -26.44 -14.41 -1.61
CA ASP A 30 -26.79 -13.03 -1.96
C ASP A 30 -25.75 -12.06 -1.38
N PRO A 31 -25.33 -11.01 -2.12
CA PRO A 31 -24.27 -10.10 -1.66
C PRO A 31 -24.45 -9.52 -0.25
N PRO A 32 -25.66 -9.08 0.18
CA PRO A 32 -25.86 -8.60 1.55
C PRO A 32 -25.68 -9.70 2.60
N VAL A 33 -26.14 -10.95 2.33
CA VAL A 33 -25.95 -12.09 3.24
C VAL A 33 -24.46 -12.41 3.39
N ARG A 34 -23.74 -12.44 2.29
CA ARG A 34 -22.29 -12.65 2.28
C ARG A 34 -21.54 -11.58 3.08
N ALA A 35 -21.91 -10.31 2.89
CA ALA A 35 -21.33 -9.20 3.64
C ALA A 35 -21.61 -9.32 5.16
N ALA A 36 -22.84 -9.58 5.54
CA ALA A 36 -23.23 -9.77 6.94
C ALA A 36 -22.49 -10.93 7.61
N LEU A 37 -22.39 -12.09 6.93
CA LEU A 37 -21.64 -13.24 7.44
C LEU A 37 -20.14 -12.96 7.58
N ARG A 38 -19.51 -12.25 6.62
CA ARG A 38 -18.09 -11.85 6.72
C ARG A 38 -17.85 -10.92 7.90
N LEU A 39 -18.72 -9.90 8.09
CA LEU A 39 -18.64 -8.97 9.22
C LEU A 39 -18.78 -9.71 10.56
N GLY A 40 -19.78 -10.59 10.66
CA GLY A 40 -19.99 -11.39 11.85
C GLY A 40 -18.85 -12.38 12.13
N ALA A 41 -18.38 -13.07 11.10
CA ALA A 41 -17.24 -13.99 11.21
C ALA A 41 -15.96 -13.27 11.65
N TYR A 42 -15.70 -12.06 11.13
CA TYR A 42 -14.57 -11.24 11.57
C TYR A 42 -14.67 -10.86 13.05
N GLN A 43 -15.86 -10.45 13.51
CA GLN A 43 -16.08 -10.15 14.92
C GLN A 43 -15.80 -11.37 15.81
N LEU A 44 -16.28 -12.56 15.40
CA LEU A 44 -16.10 -13.79 16.15
C LEU A 44 -14.64 -14.27 16.20
N ALA A 45 -13.86 -14.02 15.14
CA ALA A 45 -12.51 -14.53 15.02
C ALA A 45 -11.41 -13.56 15.50
N PHE A 46 -11.68 -12.24 15.48
CA PHE A 46 -10.63 -11.22 15.62
C PHE A 46 -11.04 -10.05 16.55
N MET A 47 -12.18 -10.13 17.24
CA MET A 47 -12.64 -9.08 18.16
C MET A 47 -13.10 -9.66 19.49
N ASP A 48 -12.17 -9.89 20.41
CA ASP A 48 -12.45 -10.51 21.74
C ASP A 48 -13.50 -9.75 22.57
N SER A 49 -13.68 -8.44 22.29
CA SER A 49 -14.66 -7.60 22.98
C SER A 49 -16.11 -7.81 22.54
N VAL A 50 -16.35 -8.59 21.48
CA VAL A 50 -17.69 -8.78 20.92
C VAL A 50 -18.24 -10.17 21.31
N PRO A 51 -19.32 -10.22 22.13
CA PRO A 51 -19.94 -11.51 22.46
C PRO A 51 -20.52 -12.20 21.23
N ALA A 52 -20.40 -13.53 21.15
CA ALA A 52 -20.84 -14.31 19.99
C ALA A 52 -22.33 -14.10 19.65
N HIS A 53 -23.19 -13.98 20.67
CA HIS A 53 -24.62 -13.73 20.46
C HIS A 53 -24.89 -12.33 19.87
N ALA A 54 -24.08 -11.32 20.21
CA ALA A 54 -24.22 -9.98 19.66
C ALA A 54 -23.82 -9.95 18.18
N ALA A 55 -22.66 -10.55 17.81
CA ALA A 55 -22.23 -10.68 16.42
C ALA A 55 -23.28 -11.43 15.57
N ALA A 56 -23.89 -12.49 16.12
CA ALA A 56 -24.93 -13.24 15.41
C ALA A 56 -26.20 -12.39 15.19
N ASN A 57 -26.66 -11.71 16.24
CA ASN A 57 -27.85 -10.85 16.16
C ASN A 57 -27.67 -9.72 15.13
N GLU A 58 -26.56 -8.97 15.21
CA GLU A 58 -26.28 -7.90 14.25
C GLU A 58 -26.20 -8.40 12.80
N SER A 59 -25.60 -9.58 12.58
CA SER A 59 -25.54 -10.18 11.24
C SER A 59 -26.93 -10.51 10.69
N VAL A 60 -27.83 -11.00 11.54
CA VAL A 60 -29.23 -11.27 11.20
C VAL A 60 -29.99 -9.98 10.90
N GLU A 61 -29.82 -8.94 11.72
CA GLU A 61 -30.47 -7.64 11.51
C GLU A 61 -30.00 -6.97 10.21
N LEU A 62 -28.72 -7.08 9.84
CA LEU A 62 -28.21 -6.59 8.55
C LEU A 62 -28.91 -7.28 7.36
N VAL A 63 -29.13 -8.58 7.45
CA VAL A 63 -29.83 -9.36 6.40
C VAL A 63 -31.30 -8.97 6.33
N ARG A 64 -31.96 -8.75 7.48
CA ARG A 64 -33.35 -8.28 7.55
C ARG A 64 -33.49 -6.88 6.98
N ALA A 65 -32.60 -5.97 7.34
CA ALA A 65 -32.57 -4.60 6.83
C ALA A 65 -32.36 -4.54 5.30
N ALA A 66 -31.69 -5.55 4.74
CA ALA A 66 -31.55 -5.70 3.29
C ALA A 66 -32.78 -6.32 2.59
N GLY A 67 -33.88 -6.56 3.32
CA GLY A 67 -35.12 -7.14 2.79
C GLY A 67 -35.05 -8.64 2.45
N LEU A 68 -34.05 -9.36 3.00
CA LEU A 68 -33.81 -10.78 2.68
C LEU A 68 -34.31 -11.71 3.80
N GLU A 69 -35.57 -11.57 4.22
CA GLU A 69 -36.19 -12.32 5.34
C GLU A 69 -35.98 -13.84 5.19
N ARG A 70 -36.06 -14.37 3.94
CA ARG A 70 -35.84 -15.79 3.64
C ARG A 70 -34.45 -16.30 4.04
N ALA A 71 -33.45 -15.41 4.16
CA ALA A 71 -32.09 -15.77 4.51
C ALA A 71 -31.80 -15.65 6.01
N VAL A 72 -32.69 -15.08 6.80
CA VAL A 72 -32.52 -14.86 8.24
C VAL A 72 -32.24 -16.15 9.00
N ALA A 73 -33.08 -17.18 8.81
CA ALA A 73 -32.87 -18.47 9.47
C ALA A 73 -31.53 -19.13 9.12
N PHE A 74 -31.14 -19.03 7.84
CA PHE A 74 -29.85 -19.54 7.35
C PHE A 74 -28.69 -18.77 8.00
N THR A 75 -28.75 -17.42 7.99
CA THR A 75 -27.70 -16.56 8.58
C THR A 75 -27.51 -16.87 10.05
N ASN A 76 -28.59 -16.96 10.82
CA ASN A 76 -28.54 -17.30 12.24
C ASN A 76 -27.92 -18.68 12.50
N ALA A 77 -28.29 -19.69 11.72
CA ALA A 77 -27.72 -21.02 11.84
C ALA A 77 -26.21 -21.09 11.49
N VAL A 78 -25.77 -20.32 10.48
CA VAL A 78 -24.34 -20.22 10.13
C VAL A 78 -23.57 -19.47 11.23
N MET A 79 -24.09 -18.33 11.69
CA MET A 79 -23.44 -17.53 12.75
C MET A 79 -23.27 -18.31 14.05
N ARG A 80 -24.25 -19.14 14.44
CA ARG A 80 -24.11 -20.01 15.61
C ARG A 80 -22.95 -21.01 15.45
N ARG A 81 -22.86 -21.68 14.27
CA ARG A 81 -21.78 -22.64 14.01
C ARG A 81 -20.41 -21.94 13.92
N LEU A 82 -20.36 -20.72 13.39
CA LEU A 82 -19.15 -19.92 13.41
C LEU A 82 -18.73 -19.58 14.84
N GLY A 83 -19.67 -19.18 15.70
CA GLY A 83 -19.38 -18.90 17.11
C GLY A 83 -18.80 -20.07 17.89
N GLU A 84 -19.17 -21.31 17.52
CA GLU A 84 -18.66 -22.54 18.15
C GLU A 84 -17.32 -23.03 17.55
N GLY A 85 -17.05 -22.74 16.27
CA GLY A 85 -15.99 -23.44 15.53
C GLY A 85 -14.98 -22.60 14.77
N ILE A 86 -15.14 -21.27 14.64
CA ILE A 86 -14.27 -20.45 13.79
C ILE A 86 -12.82 -20.36 14.31
N GLY A 87 -12.63 -20.20 15.62
CA GLY A 87 -11.31 -20.11 16.24
C GLY A 87 -10.49 -21.37 15.98
N PRO A 88 -10.93 -22.57 16.46
CA PRO A 88 -10.21 -23.83 16.20
C PRO A 88 -9.99 -24.13 14.72
N LEU A 89 -10.95 -23.76 13.85
CA LEU A 89 -10.79 -23.96 12.40
C LEU A 89 -9.63 -23.13 11.84
N LEU A 90 -9.57 -21.83 12.15
CA LEU A 90 -8.53 -20.93 11.62
C LEU A 90 -7.15 -21.21 12.24
N GLU A 91 -7.10 -21.52 13.52
CA GLU A 91 -5.86 -21.92 14.21
C GLU A 91 -5.26 -23.20 13.62
N GLY A 92 -6.12 -24.18 13.28
CA GLY A 92 -5.71 -25.45 12.70
C GLY A 92 -5.24 -25.41 11.25
N LEU A 93 -5.33 -24.26 10.56
CA LEU A 93 -4.82 -24.12 9.19
C LEU A 93 -3.29 -24.23 9.14
N SER A 94 -2.79 -25.02 8.19
CA SER A 94 -1.37 -25.15 7.89
C SER A 94 -0.79 -23.88 7.25
N GLU A 95 0.54 -23.75 7.31
CA GLU A 95 1.31 -22.70 6.62
C GLU A 95 2.51 -23.30 5.85
N SER A 96 2.53 -24.62 5.64
CA SER A 96 3.68 -25.36 5.10
C SER A 96 3.92 -25.15 3.60
N THR A 97 2.95 -24.59 2.92
CA THR A 97 3.05 -24.24 1.50
C THR A 97 2.58 -22.81 1.26
N PRO A 98 2.98 -22.15 0.14
CA PRO A 98 2.51 -20.80 -0.17
C PRO A 98 0.97 -20.68 -0.17
N GLN A 99 0.26 -21.68 -0.70
CA GLN A 99 -1.19 -21.66 -0.78
C GLN A 99 -1.86 -21.82 0.60
N GLU A 100 -1.31 -22.67 1.45
CA GLU A 100 -1.79 -22.84 2.83
C GLU A 100 -1.52 -21.57 3.66
N ALA A 101 -0.31 -21.00 3.55
CA ALA A 101 0.03 -19.73 4.17
C ALA A 101 -0.88 -18.59 3.69
N ALA A 102 -1.17 -18.55 2.39
CA ALA A 102 -2.10 -17.60 1.79
C ALA A 102 -3.52 -17.75 2.33
N LEU A 103 -4.00 -18.97 2.53
CA LEU A 103 -5.31 -19.22 3.13
C LEU A 103 -5.38 -18.75 4.57
N LYS A 104 -4.43 -19.16 5.40
CA LYS A 104 -4.39 -18.83 6.83
C LYS A 104 -4.24 -17.33 7.08
N ASN A 105 -3.32 -16.68 6.35
CA ASN A 105 -3.04 -15.25 6.50
C ASN A 105 -3.94 -14.36 5.62
N SER A 106 -4.82 -14.96 4.82
CA SER A 106 -5.80 -14.28 3.96
C SER A 106 -5.17 -13.43 2.86
N TYR A 107 -4.37 -14.06 2.01
CA TYR A 107 -3.76 -13.48 0.82
C TYR A 107 -4.19 -14.22 -0.45
N PRO A 108 -4.12 -13.60 -1.64
CA PRO A 108 -4.19 -14.31 -2.91
C PRO A 108 -3.00 -15.28 -3.08
N ASP A 109 -3.21 -16.41 -3.76
CA ASP A 109 -2.13 -17.39 -3.98
C ASP A 109 -0.94 -16.78 -4.69
N TRP A 110 -1.17 -15.96 -5.73
CA TRP A 110 -0.11 -15.34 -6.50
C TRP A 110 0.81 -14.43 -5.67
N VAL A 111 0.28 -13.75 -4.64
CA VAL A 111 1.09 -12.92 -3.72
C VAL A 111 1.98 -13.82 -2.88
N ALA A 112 1.40 -14.87 -2.31
CA ALA A 112 2.14 -15.82 -1.49
C ALA A 112 3.25 -16.53 -2.30
N GLU A 113 2.93 -17.02 -3.48
CA GLU A 113 3.87 -17.68 -4.39
C GLU A 113 5.01 -16.75 -4.82
N THR A 114 4.68 -15.48 -5.11
CA THR A 114 5.67 -14.46 -5.45
C THR A 114 6.62 -14.21 -4.28
N TRP A 115 6.10 -13.91 -3.11
CA TRP A 115 6.92 -13.64 -1.93
C TRP A 115 7.74 -14.86 -1.50
N TRP A 116 7.16 -16.07 -1.58
CA TRP A 116 7.88 -17.31 -1.25
C TRP A 116 9.09 -17.53 -2.14
N ARG A 117 8.97 -17.22 -3.43
CA ARG A 117 10.06 -17.29 -4.40
C ARG A 117 11.12 -16.20 -4.17
N GLU A 118 10.70 -14.96 -3.85
CA GLU A 118 11.59 -13.81 -3.72
C GLU A 118 12.28 -13.74 -2.36
N TRP A 119 11.58 -14.13 -1.28
CA TRP A 119 12.01 -13.95 0.11
C TRP A 119 12.20 -15.27 0.88
N GLY A 120 11.70 -16.38 0.38
CA GLY A 120 11.67 -17.66 1.11
C GLY A 120 10.51 -17.76 2.08
N GLU A 121 10.43 -18.91 2.76
CA GLU A 121 9.33 -19.26 3.67
C GLU A 121 9.26 -18.34 4.89
N GLU A 122 10.35 -18.22 5.62
CA GLU A 122 10.41 -17.52 6.91
C GLU A 122 10.02 -16.05 6.77
N ASP A 123 10.66 -15.32 5.84
CA ASP A 123 10.38 -13.91 5.60
C ASP A 123 8.98 -13.69 5.05
N THR A 124 8.48 -14.59 4.19
CA THR A 124 7.11 -14.51 3.66
C THR A 124 6.08 -14.62 4.77
N LEU A 125 6.22 -15.59 5.68
CA LEU A 125 5.31 -15.75 6.81
C LEU A 125 5.37 -14.56 7.77
N ALA A 126 6.57 -14.06 8.08
CA ALA A 126 6.76 -12.89 8.91
C ALA A 126 6.13 -11.63 8.27
N LEU A 127 6.31 -11.45 6.97
CA LEU A 127 5.73 -10.34 6.20
C LEU A 127 4.20 -10.40 6.17
N MET A 128 3.62 -11.58 5.92
CA MET A 128 2.17 -11.77 5.93
C MET A 128 1.56 -11.43 7.30
N ARG A 129 2.21 -11.85 8.37
CA ARG A 129 1.78 -11.55 9.74
C ARG A 129 1.90 -10.07 10.03
N ALA A 130 3.04 -9.44 9.74
CA ALA A 130 3.27 -8.01 9.96
C ALA A 130 2.25 -7.13 9.20
N GLN A 131 1.92 -7.49 7.97
CA GLN A 131 0.90 -6.76 7.21
C GLN A 131 -0.56 -7.12 7.58
N ASN A 132 -0.76 -8.02 8.52
CA ASN A 132 -2.03 -8.28 9.17
C ASN A 132 -2.23 -7.45 10.45
N GLU A 133 -1.16 -6.88 10.98
CA GLU A 133 -1.22 -5.96 12.12
C GLU A 133 -1.64 -4.54 11.67
N PRO A 134 -2.15 -3.71 12.59
CA PRO A 134 -2.45 -2.32 12.29
C PRO A 134 -1.21 -1.58 11.74
N PRO A 135 -1.40 -0.65 10.77
CA PRO A 135 -0.27 0.14 10.29
C PRO A 135 0.29 1.05 11.37
N GLU A 136 1.57 1.40 11.24
CA GLU A 136 2.17 2.43 12.08
C GLU A 136 1.39 3.76 11.97
N ARG A 137 1.35 4.50 13.07
CA ARG A 137 0.73 5.83 13.13
C ARG A 137 1.81 6.86 13.39
N VAL A 138 2.39 7.36 12.31
CA VAL A 138 3.46 8.36 12.37
C VAL A 138 3.01 9.63 11.68
N LEU A 139 3.33 10.74 12.29
CA LEU A 139 3.18 12.07 11.72
C LEU A 139 4.57 12.57 11.30
N ARG A 140 4.67 13.12 10.10
CA ARG A 140 5.79 13.97 9.76
C ARG A 140 5.55 15.32 10.42
N GLU A 141 6.45 15.72 11.29
CA GLU A 141 6.39 17.03 11.94
C GLU A 141 6.59 18.15 10.92
N PRO A 142 6.00 19.33 11.17
CA PRO A 142 6.19 20.48 10.31
C PRO A 142 7.66 20.93 10.35
N ALA A 143 8.20 21.26 9.17
CA ALA A 143 9.55 21.79 8.99
C ALA A 143 9.55 22.83 7.86
N GLY A 144 10.58 23.69 7.82
CA GLY A 144 10.62 24.79 6.85
C GLY A 144 9.41 25.71 7.01
N GLU A 145 8.69 25.96 5.93
CA GLU A 145 7.49 26.80 5.91
C GLU A 145 6.18 26.08 6.31
N LEU A 146 6.23 24.76 6.54
CA LEU A 146 5.04 23.99 6.89
C LEU A 146 4.52 24.33 8.29
N VAL A 147 3.18 24.45 8.41
CA VAL A 147 2.51 24.91 9.65
C VAL A 147 1.76 23.81 10.40
N ALA A 148 1.67 22.59 9.83
CA ALA A 148 0.93 21.48 10.43
C ALA A 148 1.59 20.12 10.14
N PRO A 149 1.43 19.12 11.04
CA PRO A 149 1.92 17.78 10.81
C PRO A 149 1.10 17.07 9.71
N TRP A 150 1.75 16.07 9.09
CA TRP A 150 1.16 15.25 8.04
C TRP A 150 1.27 13.76 8.35
N PRO A 151 0.17 12.96 8.28
CA PRO A 151 0.25 11.51 8.40
C PRO A 151 1.06 10.90 7.25
N GLN A 152 2.25 10.39 7.55
CA GLN A 152 3.16 9.82 6.56
C GLN A 152 4.02 8.74 7.20
N SER A 153 3.97 7.51 6.67
CA SER A 153 4.79 6.40 7.16
C SER A 153 6.29 6.71 7.03
N ARG A 154 7.12 6.13 7.88
CA ARG A 154 8.59 6.32 7.82
C ARG A 154 9.15 5.91 6.46
N GLY A 155 8.64 4.82 5.85
CA GLY A 155 9.03 4.42 4.50
C GLY A 155 8.70 5.49 3.44
N SER A 156 7.53 6.15 3.54
CA SER A 156 7.19 7.27 2.65
C SER A 156 8.02 8.53 2.92
N GLN A 157 8.37 8.81 4.18
CA GLN A 157 9.28 9.91 4.54
C GLN A 157 10.69 9.66 4.00
N LEU A 158 11.17 8.41 4.12
CA LEU A 158 12.45 7.97 3.55
C LEU A 158 12.51 8.23 2.05
N ALA A 159 11.46 7.86 1.30
CA ALA A 159 11.40 8.11 -0.14
C ALA A 159 11.50 9.61 -0.49
N GLY A 160 10.83 10.48 0.27
CA GLY A 160 10.97 11.92 0.11
C GLY A 160 12.37 12.45 0.45
N SER A 161 12.99 11.93 1.52
CA SER A 161 14.36 12.29 1.92
C SER A 161 15.41 11.81 0.93
N ALA A 162 15.22 10.63 0.34
CA ALA A 162 16.13 10.06 -0.67
C ALA A 162 16.18 10.85 -1.98
N VAL A 163 15.25 11.76 -2.24
CA VAL A 163 15.34 12.74 -3.33
C VAL A 163 16.59 13.61 -3.13
N GLY A 164 16.94 13.90 -1.89
CA GLY A 164 18.09 14.73 -1.52
C GLY A 164 17.95 16.17 -2.02
N ALA A 165 16.71 16.70 -2.02
CA ALA A 165 16.44 18.06 -2.46
C ALA A 165 17.08 19.10 -1.53
N GLU A 166 17.65 20.14 -2.12
CA GLU A 166 18.30 21.24 -1.43
C GLU A 166 17.54 22.55 -1.63
N GLU A 167 17.82 23.54 -0.78
CA GLU A 167 17.18 24.86 -0.86
C GLU A 167 17.43 25.51 -2.22
N GLY A 168 16.34 25.97 -2.86
CA GLY A 168 16.38 26.66 -4.16
C GLY A 168 16.47 25.72 -5.38
N GLU A 169 16.63 24.41 -5.20
CA GLU A 169 16.57 23.47 -6.33
C GLU A 169 15.14 23.35 -6.87
N ARG A 170 15.03 23.22 -8.21
CA ARG A 170 13.76 22.94 -8.89
C ARG A 170 13.50 21.43 -8.91
N VAL A 171 12.41 21.02 -8.29
CA VAL A 171 12.04 19.60 -8.16
C VAL A 171 10.71 19.35 -8.86
N LEU A 172 10.65 18.28 -9.67
CA LEU A 172 9.43 17.79 -10.30
C LEU A 172 8.98 16.51 -9.59
N ASP A 173 7.72 16.47 -9.13
CA ASP A 173 7.05 15.26 -8.61
C ASP A 173 6.00 14.81 -9.63
N LEU A 174 6.25 13.70 -10.33
CA LEU A 174 5.44 13.24 -11.48
C LEU A 174 4.13 12.53 -11.11
N CYS A 175 3.97 12.07 -9.86
CA CYS A 175 2.78 11.34 -9.41
C CYS A 175 2.37 11.81 -8.01
N ALA A 176 2.14 13.10 -7.87
CA ALA A 176 2.28 13.84 -6.62
C ALA A 176 1.17 13.63 -5.58
N ALA A 177 -0.09 13.37 -6.01
CA ALA A 177 -1.21 13.31 -5.08
C ALA A 177 -1.12 12.11 -4.12
N PRO A 178 -1.48 12.31 -2.84
CA PRO A 178 -2.18 13.46 -2.23
C PRO A 178 -1.26 14.60 -1.73
N GLY A 179 0.05 14.60 -2.03
CA GLY A 179 0.95 15.70 -1.72
C GLY A 179 1.93 15.47 -0.55
N GLY A 180 1.95 14.27 0.03
CA GLY A 180 2.81 13.99 1.19
C GLY A 180 4.30 14.18 0.89
N LYS A 181 4.80 13.65 -0.24
CA LYS A 181 6.20 13.80 -0.65
C LYS A 181 6.47 15.19 -1.22
N SER A 182 5.57 15.74 -2.08
CA SER A 182 5.71 17.10 -2.62
C SER A 182 5.85 18.15 -1.51
N THR A 183 4.99 18.10 -0.48
CA THR A 183 5.08 19.02 0.68
C THR A 183 6.31 18.76 1.55
N GLN A 184 6.82 17.53 1.59
CA GLN A 184 8.10 17.23 2.24
C GLN A 184 9.27 17.89 1.49
N LEU A 185 9.28 17.87 0.16
CA LEU A 185 10.31 18.54 -0.66
C LEU A 185 10.27 20.06 -0.47
N VAL A 186 9.07 20.66 -0.38
CA VAL A 186 8.91 22.06 -0.03
C VAL A 186 9.53 22.37 1.35
N SER A 187 9.38 21.46 2.33
CA SER A 187 9.98 21.68 3.66
C SER A 187 11.52 21.68 3.68
N PHE A 188 12.15 21.18 2.61
CA PHE A 188 13.61 21.27 2.40
C PHE A 188 14.01 22.55 1.65
N GLY A 189 13.07 23.42 1.32
CA GLY A 189 13.31 24.69 0.61
C GLY A 189 13.33 24.57 -0.91
N ALA A 190 12.89 23.45 -1.47
CA ALA A 190 12.83 23.25 -2.92
C ALA A 190 11.66 23.99 -3.57
N ASP A 191 11.85 24.45 -4.83
CA ASP A 191 10.79 24.91 -5.72
C ASP A 191 10.14 23.72 -6.42
N VAL A 192 8.94 23.34 -5.96
CA VAL A 192 8.29 22.07 -6.35
C VAL A 192 7.19 22.31 -7.38
N VAL A 193 7.29 21.57 -8.50
CA VAL A 193 6.22 21.36 -9.46
C VAL A 193 5.67 19.95 -9.27
N ALA A 194 4.39 19.86 -8.96
CA ALA A 194 3.70 18.60 -8.63
C ALA A 194 2.67 18.27 -9.72
N VAL A 195 2.83 17.13 -10.37
CA VAL A 195 1.98 16.67 -11.47
C VAL A 195 1.00 15.62 -10.96
N GLU A 196 -0.26 15.74 -11.31
CA GLU A 196 -1.29 14.75 -11.04
C GLU A 196 -2.27 14.67 -12.21
N LYS A 197 -2.47 13.45 -12.72
CA LYS A 197 -3.31 13.16 -13.89
C LYS A 197 -4.80 13.39 -13.62
N HIS A 198 -5.29 13.02 -12.43
CA HIS A 198 -6.71 13.02 -12.10
C HIS A 198 -7.14 14.35 -11.50
N PRO A 199 -8.10 15.11 -12.12
CA PRO A 199 -8.47 16.43 -11.65
C PRO A 199 -8.95 16.49 -10.18
N GLY A 200 -9.65 15.44 -9.71
CA GLY A 200 -10.10 15.37 -8.32
C GLY A 200 -8.93 15.23 -7.34
N ARG A 201 -7.90 14.44 -7.70
CA ARG A 201 -6.71 14.27 -6.87
C ARG A 201 -5.77 15.47 -6.95
N ALA A 202 -5.72 16.18 -8.10
CA ALA A 202 -4.98 17.43 -8.21
C ALA A 202 -5.56 18.50 -7.27
N ARG A 203 -6.89 18.62 -7.18
CA ARG A 203 -7.56 19.50 -6.20
C ARG A 203 -7.27 19.07 -4.76
N GLU A 204 -7.33 17.80 -4.45
CA GLU A 204 -6.95 17.28 -3.12
C GLU A 204 -5.51 17.67 -2.76
N LEU A 205 -4.58 17.57 -3.70
CA LEU A 205 -3.19 18.00 -3.54
C LEU A 205 -3.08 19.51 -3.23
N GLU A 206 -3.79 20.35 -3.99
CA GLU A 206 -3.84 21.81 -3.76
C GLU A 206 -4.39 22.15 -2.36
N GLU A 207 -5.50 21.52 -1.97
CA GLU A 207 -6.13 21.70 -0.66
C GLU A 207 -5.19 21.27 0.48
N ASN A 208 -4.51 20.14 0.31
CA ASN A 208 -3.54 19.64 1.29
C ASN A 208 -2.32 20.55 1.40
N ALA A 209 -1.78 21.03 0.27
CA ALA A 209 -0.67 21.97 0.25
C ALA A 209 -1.04 23.28 0.96
N ALA A 210 -2.19 23.85 0.64
CA ALA A 210 -2.69 25.06 1.28
C ALA A 210 -2.88 24.89 2.79
N ARG A 211 -3.46 23.76 3.23
CA ARG A 211 -3.66 23.44 4.64
C ARG A 211 -2.34 23.31 5.42
N LEU A 212 -1.29 22.85 4.75
CA LEU A 212 0.04 22.68 5.34
C LEU A 212 0.89 23.97 5.24
N GLY A 213 0.45 24.99 4.52
CA GLY A 213 1.23 26.21 4.23
C GLY A 213 2.32 25.99 3.17
N ALA A 214 2.30 24.87 2.45
CA ALA A 214 3.28 24.55 1.42
C ALA A 214 2.99 25.34 0.12
N ARG A 215 4.00 26.06 -0.37
CA ARG A 215 3.93 26.73 -1.67
C ARG A 215 4.55 25.86 -2.75
N LEU A 216 3.71 25.32 -3.64
CA LEU A 216 4.11 24.52 -4.79
C LEU A 216 3.21 24.80 -6.00
N THR A 217 3.69 24.45 -7.18
CA THR A 217 2.89 24.58 -8.41
C THR A 217 2.26 23.23 -8.73
N VAL A 218 0.92 23.17 -8.80
CA VAL A 218 0.20 21.96 -9.22
C VAL A 218 -0.10 22.02 -10.72
N VAL A 219 0.22 20.94 -11.44
CA VAL A 219 -0.06 20.75 -12.86
C VAL A 219 -0.98 19.55 -13.02
N ASN A 220 -2.23 19.80 -13.41
CA ASN A 220 -3.16 18.71 -13.72
C ASN A 220 -2.93 18.24 -15.15
N ALA A 221 -2.08 17.25 -15.34
CA ALA A 221 -1.72 16.66 -16.63
C ALA A 221 -1.29 15.20 -16.49
N ASP A 222 -1.28 14.46 -17.59
CA ASP A 222 -0.63 13.15 -17.65
C ASP A 222 0.90 13.33 -17.66
N ALA A 223 1.59 12.66 -16.75
CA ALA A 223 3.05 12.69 -16.65
C ALA A 223 3.75 12.22 -17.95
N LEU A 224 3.10 11.39 -18.75
CA LEU A 224 3.60 10.88 -20.02
C LEU A 224 3.40 11.89 -21.19
N GLU A 225 2.54 12.90 -21.02
CA GLU A 225 2.16 13.84 -22.07
C GLU A 225 2.52 15.30 -21.71
N LEU A 226 3.48 15.51 -20.81
CA LEU A 226 3.90 16.86 -20.39
C LEU A 226 4.57 17.62 -21.55
N PRO A 227 4.32 18.93 -21.67
CA PRO A 227 4.97 19.75 -22.70
C PRO A 227 6.49 19.79 -22.50
N ALA A 228 7.23 19.88 -23.62
CA ALA A 228 8.70 19.81 -23.60
C ALA A 228 9.35 20.95 -22.80
N GLU A 229 8.68 22.10 -22.74
CA GLU A 229 9.10 23.29 -22.00
C GLU A 229 9.12 23.06 -20.47
N LEU A 230 8.37 22.08 -19.99
CA LEU A 230 8.37 21.68 -18.58
C LEU A 230 9.54 20.69 -18.33
N GLY A 231 10.74 21.22 -18.31
CA GLY A 231 11.99 20.45 -18.13
C GLY A 231 13.07 21.23 -17.41
N GLY A 232 14.29 20.67 -17.39
CA GLY A 232 15.45 21.29 -16.77
C GLY A 232 15.39 21.30 -15.23
N PHE A 233 14.77 20.29 -14.63
CA PHE A 233 14.71 20.12 -13.19
C PHE A 233 16.02 19.58 -12.63
N ASP A 234 16.42 20.07 -11.47
CA ASP A 234 17.59 19.55 -10.74
C ASP A 234 17.34 18.14 -10.28
N ARG A 235 16.12 17.88 -9.82
CA ARG A 235 15.66 16.57 -9.35
C ARG A 235 14.27 16.24 -9.85
N VAL A 236 14.03 14.97 -10.12
CA VAL A 236 12.71 14.45 -10.47
C VAL A 236 12.36 13.29 -9.53
N LEU A 237 11.20 13.35 -8.91
CA LEU A 237 10.63 12.26 -8.14
C LEU A 237 9.57 11.53 -8.97
N VAL A 238 9.66 10.22 -8.99
CA VAL A 238 8.64 9.33 -9.55
C VAL A 238 8.16 8.41 -8.42
N ASP A 239 7.16 8.88 -7.63
CA ASP A 239 6.45 8.00 -6.69
C ASP A 239 5.37 7.25 -7.47
N ALA A 240 5.79 6.21 -8.17
CA ALA A 240 5.02 5.61 -9.24
C ALA A 240 3.78 4.83 -8.74
N PRO A 241 2.68 4.82 -9.51
CA PRO A 241 1.60 3.86 -9.29
C PRO A 241 2.16 2.43 -9.31
N CYS A 242 1.75 1.61 -8.34
CA CYS A 242 2.27 0.26 -8.17
C CYS A 242 1.21 -0.68 -7.58
N SER A 243 1.54 -1.95 -7.44
CA SER A 243 0.69 -2.95 -6.80
C SER A 243 0.36 -2.63 -5.33
N GLY A 244 1.22 -1.87 -4.64
CA GLY A 244 1.04 -1.51 -3.24
C GLY A 244 1.23 -2.68 -2.27
N LEU A 245 1.99 -3.71 -2.65
CA LEU A 245 2.22 -4.89 -1.81
C LEU A 245 3.01 -4.59 -0.52
N GLY A 246 3.57 -3.41 -0.38
CA GLY A 246 4.25 -2.95 0.84
C GLY A 246 3.32 -2.25 1.85
N VAL A 247 2.05 -1.96 1.49
CA VAL A 247 1.12 -1.14 2.30
C VAL A 247 -0.23 -1.82 2.58
N LEU A 248 -0.28 -3.16 2.53
CA LEU A 248 -1.53 -3.93 2.63
C LEU A 248 -2.20 -3.88 4.01
N ASN A 249 -1.50 -3.43 5.03
CA ASN A 249 -2.08 -3.17 6.35
C ASN A 249 -2.91 -1.87 6.38
N SER A 250 -2.50 -0.83 5.65
CA SER A 250 -3.24 0.43 5.51
C SER A 250 -4.21 0.42 4.32
N ARG A 251 -3.92 -0.40 3.29
CA ARG A 251 -4.70 -0.55 2.06
C ARG A 251 -5.08 -2.01 1.80
N PRO A 252 -5.90 -2.61 2.68
CA PRO A 252 -6.27 -4.03 2.58
C PRO A 252 -7.04 -4.37 1.30
N ASP A 253 -7.67 -3.38 0.66
CA ASP A 253 -8.34 -3.52 -0.64
C ASP A 253 -7.37 -3.92 -1.77
N LEU A 254 -6.12 -3.45 -1.72
CA LEU A 254 -5.09 -3.78 -2.71
C LEU A 254 -4.75 -5.28 -2.70
N ARG A 255 -4.90 -5.95 -1.57
CA ARG A 255 -4.69 -7.39 -1.45
C ARG A 255 -5.49 -8.19 -2.51
N TRP A 256 -6.67 -7.72 -2.84
CA TRP A 256 -7.61 -8.42 -3.73
C TRP A 256 -7.68 -7.87 -5.16
N ARG A 257 -7.17 -6.66 -5.39
CA ARG A 257 -7.26 -5.98 -6.68
C ARG A 257 -5.92 -5.50 -7.24
N ALA A 258 -4.85 -5.58 -6.44
CA ALA A 258 -3.52 -5.18 -6.89
C ALA A 258 -3.06 -5.95 -8.13
N ARG A 259 -2.36 -5.25 -9.00
CA ARG A 259 -1.66 -5.81 -10.15
C ARG A 259 -0.34 -5.08 -10.30
N PRO A 260 0.76 -5.78 -10.59
CA PRO A 260 2.03 -5.14 -10.93
C PRO A 260 1.90 -4.28 -12.19
N LEU A 261 2.64 -3.17 -12.24
CA LEU A 261 2.58 -2.17 -13.30
C LEU A 261 3.97 -1.80 -13.84
N PRO A 262 4.90 -2.76 -14.07
CA PRO A 262 6.30 -2.45 -14.41
C PRO A 262 6.43 -1.68 -15.73
N GLU A 263 5.59 -1.93 -16.72
CA GLU A 263 5.60 -1.22 -18.01
C GLU A 263 5.28 0.27 -17.84
N LEU A 264 4.20 0.59 -17.10
CA LEU A 264 3.84 1.98 -16.79
C LEU A 264 4.96 2.68 -15.98
N GLN A 265 5.55 1.99 -15.02
CA GLN A 265 6.63 2.51 -14.20
C GLN A 265 7.86 2.83 -15.04
N LEU A 266 8.21 1.95 -15.99
CA LEU A 266 9.31 2.18 -16.93
C LEU A 266 9.04 3.38 -17.83
N ASP A 267 7.82 3.55 -18.33
CA ASP A 267 7.44 4.69 -19.16
C ASP A 267 7.48 6.02 -18.36
N LEU A 268 7.00 6.01 -17.11
CA LEU A 268 7.12 7.17 -16.20
C LEU A 268 8.59 7.53 -15.93
N MET A 269 9.46 6.54 -15.73
CA MET A 269 10.88 6.76 -15.51
C MET A 269 11.55 7.35 -16.75
N ARG A 270 11.22 6.88 -17.95
CA ARG A 270 11.71 7.47 -19.21
C ARG A 270 11.27 8.93 -19.35
N ALA A 271 10.00 9.22 -19.07
CA ALA A 271 9.50 10.60 -19.05
C ALA A 271 10.26 11.46 -18.02
N ALA A 272 10.52 10.94 -16.83
CA ALA A 272 11.28 11.64 -15.78
C ALA A 272 12.72 11.97 -16.21
N ILE A 273 13.40 11.03 -16.88
CA ILE A 273 14.78 11.23 -17.39
C ILE A 273 14.83 12.40 -18.38
N GLU A 274 13.82 12.53 -19.24
CA GLU A 274 13.74 13.66 -20.19
C GLU A 274 13.54 15.02 -19.50
N ARG A 275 12.93 15.05 -18.31
CA ARG A 275 12.62 16.28 -17.55
C ARG A 275 13.74 16.74 -16.64
N ALA A 276 14.61 15.85 -16.19
CA ALA A 276 15.80 16.23 -15.43
C ALA A 276 16.77 17.00 -16.33
N ARG A 277 17.55 17.93 -15.79
CA ARG A 277 18.69 18.54 -16.51
C ARG A 277 19.86 17.54 -16.66
N PRO A 278 20.78 17.73 -17.60
CA PRO A 278 22.02 16.94 -17.62
C PRO A 278 22.73 17.00 -16.24
N GLY A 279 23.14 15.83 -15.72
CA GLY A 279 23.68 15.69 -14.37
C GLY A 279 22.66 15.76 -13.24
N GLY A 280 21.39 16.02 -13.53
CA GLY A 280 20.29 15.96 -12.54
C GLY A 280 19.99 14.55 -12.08
N SER A 281 19.26 14.42 -10.97
CA SER A 281 18.90 13.12 -10.40
C SER A 281 17.43 12.78 -10.60
N ILE A 282 17.15 11.49 -10.75
CA ILE A 282 15.80 10.92 -10.83
C ILE A 282 15.65 9.91 -9.71
N THR A 283 14.74 10.17 -8.79
CA THR A 283 14.42 9.26 -7.69
C THR A 283 13.16 8.48 -8.02
N TYR A 284 13.29 7.17 -8.12
CA TYR A 284 12.20 6.22 -8.24
C TYR A 284 11.77 5.76 -6.86
N SER A 285 10.48 5.73 -6.60
CA SER A 285 9.89 5.26 -5.35
C SER A 285 8.60 4.51 -5.62
N VAL A 286 8.41 3.37 -4.97
CA VAL A 286 7.17 2.60 -5.02
C VAL A 286 6.85 2.00 -3.65
N CYS A 287 5.57 1.96 -3.28
CA CYS A 287 5.11 1.32 -2.05
C CYS A 287 4.82 -0.18 -2.25
N THR A 288 5.70 -0.86 -2.97
CA THR A 288 5.68 -2.31 -3.20
C THR A 288 7.04 -2.92 -2.88
N ILE A 289 7.04 -4.22 -2.64
CA ILE A 289 8.23 -5.02 -2.35
C ILE A 289 8.43 -6.14 -3.40
N HIS A 290 7.77 -5.99 -4.53
CA HIS A 290 7.82 -6.97 -5.63
C HIS A 290 8.93 -6.61 -6.61
N GLN A 291 9.89 -7.52 -6.82
CA GLN A 291 11.08 -7.32 -7.64
C GLN A 291 10.76 -6.79 -9.04
N ALA A 292 9.71 -7.29 -9.68
CA ALA A 292 9.32 -6.85 -11.04
C ALA A 292 8.92 -5.36 -11.13
N GLU A 293 8.53 -4.75 -9.99
CA GLU A 293 8.21 -3.32 -9.90
C GLU A 293 9.34 -2.51 -9.25
N ASN A 294 10.39 -3.15 -8.80
CA ASN A 294 11.53 -2.59 -8.07
C ASN A 294 12.80 -2.64 -8.94
N GLU A 295 13.66 -3.61 -8.66
CA GLU A 295 14.96 -3.74 -9.26
C GLU A 295 14.88 -3.91 -10.78
N ASP A 296 13.92 -4.69 -11.28
CA ASP A 296 13.80 -4.99 -12.72
C ASP A 296 13.47 -3.72 -13.54
N VAL A 297 12.70 -2.77 -12.95
CA VAL A 297 12.42 -1.46 -13.58
C VAL A 297 13.70 -0.61 -13.69
N ILE A 298 14.52 -0.60 -12.65
CA ILE A 298 15.76 0.17 -12.61
C ILE A 298 16.81 -0.43 -13.56
N ASP A 299 16.96 -1.75 -13.55
CA ASP A 299 17.92 -2.46 -14.41
C ASP A 299 17.61 -2.27 -15.90
N ALA A 300 16.33 -2.15 -16.27
CA ALA A 300 15.91 -1.89 -17.65
C ALA A 300 16.32 -0.51 -18.19
N LEU A 301 16.69 0.44 -17.32
CA LEU A 301 17.09 1.80 -17.71
C LEU A 301 18.59 1.92 -18.02
N ALA A 302 19.40 1.05 -17.44
CA ALA A 302 20.87 1.01 -17.63
C ALA A 302 21.57 2.38 -17.38
N LEU A 303 21.11 3.13 -16.37
CA LEU A 303 21.68 4.43 -15.97
C LEU A 303 22.57 4.30 -14.74
N PRO A 304 23.49 5.24 -14.50
CA PRO A 304 24.23 5.30 -13.25
C PRO A 304 23.31 5.45 -12.05
N VAL A 305 23.56 4.69 -10.99
CA VAL A 305 22.80 4.68 -9.74
C VAL A 305 23.66 5.25 -8.62
N ASP A 306 23.05 6.12 -7.79
CA ASP A 306 23.67 6.62 -6.56
C ASP A 306 23.61 5.55 -5.47
N ASP A 307 24.61 5.48 -4.61
CA ASP A 307 24.64 4.57 -3.44
C ASP A 307 23.79 5.13 -2.28
N LEU A 308 22.48 4.97 -2.39
CA LEU A 308 21.55 5.37 -1.33
C LEU A 308 21.73 4.54 -0.05
N GLY A 309 22.19 3.29 -0.16
CA GLY A 309 22.46 2.47 1.01
C GLY A 309 23.62 2.97 1.86
N ALA A 310 24.56 3.73 1.30
CA ALA A 310 25.58 4.43 2.09
C ALA A 310 24.99 5.66 2.80
N GLU A 311 24.02 6.36 2.19
CA GLU A 311 23.35 7.52 2.79
C GLU A 311 22.34 7.10 3.90
N PHE A 312 21.66 5.97 3.73
CA PHE A 312 20.62 5.46 4.64
C PHE A 312 20.87 3.99 5.02
N PRO A 313 21.94 3.67 5.76
CA PRO A 313 22.40 2.29 5.99
C PRO A 313 21.37 1.40 6.72
N GLU A 314 20.47 1.98 7.51
CA GLU A 314 19.39 1.26 8.20
C GLU A 314 18.40 0.62 7.22
N PHE A 315 18.19 1.22 6.05
CA PHE A 315 17.21 0.80 5.05
C PHE A 315 17.86 0.23 3.78
N ARG A 316 19.16 -0.05 3.85
CA ARG A 316 19.92 -0.62 2.73
C ARG A 316 19.29 -1.93 2.28
N HIS A 317 19.10 -2.07 0.97
CA HIS A 317 18.62 -3.31 0.37
C HIS A 317 19.64 -4.44 0.53
N ALA A 318 19.21 -5.58 1.08
CA ALA A 318 20.11 -6.67 1.46
C ALA A 318 20.89 -7.29 0.27
N LYS A 319 20.26 -7.36 -0.92
CA LYS A 319 20.86 -7.95 -2.13
C LYS A 319 21.48 -6.92 -3.10
N ARG A 320 21.03 -5.69 -3.03
CA ARG A 320 21.41 -4.57 -3.93
C ARG A 320 21.70 -3.34 -3.06
N PRO A 321 22.89 -3.25 -2.45
CA PRO A 321 23.19 -2.28 -1.40
C PRO A 321 23.12 -0.81 -1.85
N GLU A 322 23.12 -0.53 -3.14
CA GLU A 322 22.92 0.78 -3.73
C GLU A 322 21.47 1.28 -3.63
N PHE A 323 20.50 0.39 -3.40
CA PHE A 323 19.09 0.71 -3.25
C PHE A 323 18.66 0.74 -1.78
N LEU A 324 17.46 1.29 -1.55
CA LEU A 324 16.76 1.18 -0.27
C LEU A 324 15.56 0.27 -0.39
N LEU A 325 15.34 -0.53 0.65
CA LEU A 325 14.15 -1.35 0.78
C LEU A 325 13.68 -1.38 2.23
N THR A 326 12.50 -0.87 2.49
CA THR A 326 11.85 -1.09 3.79
C THR A 326 10.94 -2.29 3.72
N LEU A 327 10.98 -3.14 4.73
CA LEU A 327 10.15 -4.34 4.87
C LEU A 327 9.33 -4.26 6.15
N PRO A 328 7.99 -4.44 6.10
CA PRO A 328 7.13 -4.30 7.27
C PRO A 328 7.54 -5.15 8.48
N HIS A 329 7.99 -6.37 8.25
CA HIS A 329 8.41 -7.31 9.31
C HIS A 329 9.81 -7.04 9.88
N VAL A 330 10.66 -6.34 9.13
CA VAL A 330 12.03 -6.00 9.56
C VAL A 330 12.08 -4.61 10.20
N HIS A 331 11.48 -3.63 9.54
CA HIS A 331 11.64 -2.21 9.90
C HIS A 331 10.43 -1.63 10.65
N GLY A 332 9.32 -2.39 10.78
CA GLY A 332 8.10 -1.94 11.45
C GLY A 332 7.44 -0.74 10.77
N THR A 333 7.66 -0.56 9.48
CA THR A 333 7.06 0.51 8.65
C THR A 333 6.53 -0.05 7.34
N SER A 334 5.84 0.77 6.55
CA SER A 334 5.38 0.41 5.21
C SER A 334 6.54 -0.04 4.31
N GLY A 335 6.30 -1.04 3.47
CA GLY A 335 7.27 -1.51 2.48
C GLY A 335 7.41 -0.51 1.34
N PHE A 336 8.63 -0.01 1.13
CA PHE A 336 9.01 0.89 0.05
C PHE A 336 10.31 0.42 -0.58
N PHE A 337 10.38 0.52 -1.89
CA PHE A 337 11.63 0.46 -2.63
C PHE A 337 11.99 1.86 -3.12
N VAL A 338 13.28 2.24 -3.05
CA VAL A 338 13.77 3.53 -3.52
C VAL A 338 15.11 3.35 -4.24
N ALA A 339 15.24 3.96 -5.41
CA ALA A 339 16.48 4.06 -6.18
C ALA A 339 16.65 5.49 -6.69
N ARG A 340 17.90 5.98 -6.78
CA ARG A 340 18.22 7.30 -7.34
C ARG A 340 19.23 7.14 -8.48
N LEU A 341 18.83 7.60 -9.66
CA LEU A 341 19.62 7.54 -10.90
C LEU A 341 20.13 8.91 -11.27
N ARG A 342 21.19 8.95 -12.08
CA ARG A 342 21.74 10.19 -12.67
C ARG A 342 21.45 10.25 -14.15
N ARG A 343 20.93 11.42 -14.58
CA ARG A 343 20.88 11.71 -16.02
C ARG A 343 22.29 12.04 -16.51
N PRO A 344 22.79 11.36 -17.57
CA PRO A 344 24.08 11.67 -18.20
C PRO A 344 24.19 13.10 -18.72
#